data_b2c8168f30850e13d7d31c112f555a03
#
_entry.id   b2c8168f30850e13d7d31c112f555a03
#
_cell.length_a   1.000
_cell.length_b   1.000
_cell.length_c   1.000
_cell.angle_alpha   90.00
_cell.angle_beta   90.00
_cell.angle_gamma   90.00
#
_symmetry.space_group_name_H-M   'P 1'
#
loop_
_entity.id
_entity.type
_entity.pdbx_description
1 polymer ?
#
loop_
_entity_poly.entity_id
_entity_poly.type
_entity_poly.pdbx_seq_one_letter_code
_entity_poly.pdbx_strand_id
1 'polypeptide(L)'
;MNILILNGPNLNLLGEREPSIYGTQTLDEINAGLQKEAEKLGVTLSFARSNVEGELVTLLQDARKTCDAVVLNAGAYTHYSYAIRDAIAAIGIPVVEVHLSDITKREAFRAVSVLGASGQISGFGAYSYTLGLYAAVRLTNDRKHKEK
;
A
#
# COMPACT_ATOMS: atom_id res chain seq x y z
N MET A 1 10.20 -3.57 -13.98
CA MET A 1 9.03 -2.99 -13.26
C MET A 1 9.42 -2.75 -11.82
N ASN A 2 9.30 -1.51 -11.38
CA ASN A 2 9.63 -1.10 -10.01
C ASN A 2 8.35 -0.75 -9.25
N ILE A 3 8.16 -1.34 -8.08
CA ILE A 3 6.97 -1.13 -7.25
C ILE A 3 7.40 -0.64 -5.87
N LEU A 4 6.81 0.47 -5.43
CA LEU A 4 7.00 0.99 -4.08
C LEU A 4 6.00 0.34 -3.13
N ILE A 5 6.50 -0.21 -2.02
CA ILE A 5 5.69 -0.61 -0.87
C ILE A 5 5.78 0.53 0.14
N LEU A 6 4.68 1.26 0.32
CA LEU A 6 4.61 2.47 1.14
C LEU A 6 3.70 2.26 2.34
N ASN A 7 4.24 2.47 3.53
CA ASN A 7 3.53 2.27 4.79
C ASN A 7 3.40 3.56 5.59
N GLY A 8 2.22 3.79 6.11
CA GLY A 8 1.84 4.94 6.91
C GLY A 8 2.04 4.75 8.42
N PRO A 9 1.29 5.51 9.24
CA PRO A 9 1.52 5.61 10.67
C PRO A 9 1.27 4.31 11.41
N ASN A 10 2.05 4.10 12.45
CA ASN A 10 1.98 2.99 13.41
C ASN A 10 2.31 1.60 12.84
N LEU A 11 2.62 1.46 11.55
CA LEU A 11 2.95 0.16 10.94
C LEU A 11 4.33 -0.34 11.37
N ASN A 12 5.19 0.54 11.87
CA ASN A 12 6.43 0.17 12.54
C ASN A 12 6.20 -0.62 13.85
N LEU A 13 4.99 -0.58 14.41
CA LEU A 13 4.61 -1.29 15.63
C LEU A 13 3.92 -2.64 15.36
N LEU A 14 3.86 -3.08 14.10
CA LEU A 14 3.34 -4.40 13.74
C LEU A 14 4.11 -5.49 14.47
N GLY A 15 3.37 -6.51 14.94
CA GLY A 15 3.90 -7.57 15.79
C GLY A 15 3.80 -7.27 17.30
N GLU A 16 3.76 -6.00 17.68
CA GLU A 16 3.63 -5.51 19.06
C GLU A 16 2.24 -4.96 19.36
N ARG A 17 1.65 -4.28 18.38
CA ARG A 17 0.37 -3.56 18.50
C ARG A 17 -0.80 -4.47 18.15
N GLU A 18 -1.75 -4.62 19.07
CA GLU A 18 -3.05 -5.27 18.86
C GLU A 18 -2.97 -6.54 17.97
N PRO A 19 -2.22 -7.60 18.38
CA PRO A 19 -1.98 -8.78 17.53
C PRO A 19 -3.25 -9.49 17.08
N SER A 20 -4.32 -9.41 17.86
CA SER A 20 -5.63 -9.97 17.52
C SER A 20 -6.29 -9.30 16.31
N ILE A 21 -5.90 -8.07 16.00
CA ILE A 21 -6.43 -7.30 14.85
C ILE A 21 -5.47 -7.35 13.67
N TYR A 22 -4.17 -7.10 13.91
CA TYR A 22 -3.17 -6.90 12.86
C TYR A 22 -2.24 -8.12 12.64
N GLY A 23 -2.36 -9.16 13.47
CA GLY A 23 -1.46 -10.31 13.43
C GLY A 23 -0.16 -10.09 14.21
N THR A 24 0.72 -11.10 14.19
CA THR A 24 1.97 -11.14 14.96
C THR A 24 3.22 -10.86 14.13
N GLN A 25 3.12 -10.81 12.82
CA GLN A 25 4.26 -10.50 11.95
C GLN A 25 4.68 -9.04 12.08
N THR A 26 5.99 -8.82 12.10
CA THR A 26 6.58 -7.48 12.03
C THR A 26 6.54 -6.96 10.61
N LEU A 27 6.70 -5.65 10.45
CA LEU A 27 6.78 -5.04 9.11
C LEU A 27 8.00 -5.58 8.33
N ASP A 28 9.14 -5.79 9.01
CA ASP A 28 10.33 -6.35 8.37
C ASP A 28 10.10 -7.78 7.86
N GLU A 29 9.38 -8.60 8.60
CA GLU A 29 9.00 -9.96 8.16
C GLU A 29 8.06 -9.90 6.96
N ILE A 30 7.09 -8.98 6.94
CA ILE A 30 6.20 -8.77 5.80
C ILE A 30 7.00 -8.33 4.58
N ASN A 31 7.90 -7.37 4.74
CA ASN A 31 8.77 -6.89 3.65
C ASN A 31 9.65 -8.00 3.08
N ALA A 32 10.23 -8.84 3.94
CA ALA A 32 11.03 -9.99 3.51
C ALA A 32 10.21 -11.00 2.70
N GLY A 33 8.96 -11.25 3.10
CA GLY A 33 8.04 -12.10 2.36
C GLY A 33 7.68 -11.52 0.99
N LEU A 34 7.43 -10.22 0.92
CA LEU A 34 7.16 -9.51 -0.34
C LEU A 34 8.36 -9.55 -1.29
N GLN A 35 9.58 -9.43 -0.76
CA GLN A 35 10.79 -9.53 -1.59
C GLN A 35 10.90 -10.89 -2.27
N LYS A 36 10.56 -11.98 -1.58
CA LYS A 36 10.52 -13.33 -2.18
C LYS A 36 9.48 -13.45 -3.27
N GLU A 37 8.29 -12.87 -3.07
CA GLU A 37 7.25 -12.85 -4.11
C GLU A 37 7.66 -12.01 -5.31
N ALA A 38 8.32 -10.88 -5.08
CA ALA A 38 8.84 -10.03 -6.15
C ALA A 38 9.86 -10.75 -7.03
N GLU A 39 10.74 -11.55 -6.43
CA GLU A 39 11.70 -12.39 -7.16
C GLU A 39 10.99 -13.35 -8.10
N LYS A 40 9.92 -14.02 -7.64
CA LYS A 40 9.09 -14.91 -8.47
C LYS A 40 8.43 -14.18 -9.65
N LEU A 41 8.03 -12.92 -9.42
CA LEU A 41 7.36 -12.09 -10.42
C LEU A 41 8.34 -11.37 -11.37
N GLY A 42 9.65 -11.39 -11.07
CA GLY A 42 10.65 -10.67 -11.84
C GLY A 42 10.52 -9.14 -11.71
N VAL A 43 10.04 -8.65 -10.57
CA VAL A 43 9.88 -7.21 -10.30
C VAL A 43 10.82 -6.76 -9.17
N THR A 44 11.12 -5.47 -9.15
CA THR A 44 11.96 -4.85 -8.11
C THR A 44 11.07 -4.09 -7.14
N LEU A 45 11.31 -4.27 -5.85
CA LEU A 45 10.62 -3.51 -4.80
C LEU A 45 11.53 -2.45 -4.18
N SER A 46 10.95 -1.34 -3.85
CA SER A 46 11.46 -0.38 -2.88
C SER A 46 10.49 -0.27 -1.71
N PHE A 47 11.00 0.07 -0.54
CA PHE A 47 10.22 0.14 0.70
C PHE A 47 10.41 1.51 1.33
N ALA A 48 9.33 2.13 1.75
CA ALA A 48 9.36 3.38 2.50
C ALA A 48 8.25 3.38 3.56
N ARG A 49 8.47 4.14 4.61
CA ARG A 49 7.54 4.28 5.72
C ARG A 49 7.64 5.66 6.35
N SER A 50 6.51 6.22 6.75
CA SER A 50 6.47 7.42 7.56
C SER A 50 5.20 7.48 8.40
N ASN A 51 5.31 8.05 9.60
CA ASN A 51 4.17 8.44 10.42
C ASN A 51 3.60 9.81 10.03
N VAL A 52 4.31 10.56 9.21
CA VAL A 52 4.00 11.98 8.88
C VAL A 52 3.26 12.04 7.54
N GLU A 53 2.06 12.60 7.55
CA GLU A 53 1.19 12.70 6.38
C GLU A 53 1.89 13.41 5.20
N GLY A 54 2.55 14.54 5.46
CA GLY A 54 3.26 15.28 4.42
C GLY A 54 4.44 14.52 3.80
N GLU A 55 5.12 13.68 4.58
CA GLU A 55 6.17 12.80 4.04
C GLU A 55 5.59 11.73 3.13
N LEU A 56 4.44 11.16 3.46
CA LEU A 56 3.76 10.20 2.60
C LEU A 56 3.35 10.84 1.26
N VAL A 57 2.87 12.07 1.29
CA VAL A 57 2.56 12.85 0.09
C VAL A 57 3.80 13.02 -0.78
N THR A 58 4.93 13.42 -0.17
CA THR A 58 6.21 13.60 -0.88
C THR A 58 6.72 12.29 -1.47
N LEU A 59 6.65 11.19 -0.70
CA LEU A 59 7.06 9.85 -1.18
C LEU A 59 6.21 9.38 -2.36
N LEU A 60 4.91 9.65 -2.37
CA LEU A 60 4.04 9.37 -3.51
C LEU A 60 4.44 10.21 -4.73
N GLN A 61 4.70 11.50 -4.55
CA GLN A 61 5.14 12.39 -5.64
C GLN A 61 6.47 11.94 -6.24
N ASP A 62 7.41 11.48 -5.41
CA ASP A 62 8.71 10.98 -5.87
C ASP A 62 8.59 9.62 -6.58
N ALA A 63 7.69 8.75 -6.12
CA ALA A 63 7.44 7.45 -6.72
C ALA A 63 7.09 7.52 -8.20
N ARG A 64 6.38 8.56 -8.64
CA ARG A 64 6.02 8.75 -10.07
C ARG A 64 7.23 8.80 -11.01
N LYS A 65 8.41 9.17 -10.48
CA LYS A 65 9.65 9.33 -11.26
C LYS A 65 10.43 8.02 -11.40
N THR A 66 10.28 7.12 -10.45
CA THR A 66 11.13 5.94 -10.29
C THR A 66 10.38 4.62 -10.23
N CYS A 67 9.07 4.66 -10.01
CA CYS A 67 8.24 3.47 -9.85
C CYS A 67 7.12 3.40 -10.89
N ASP A 68 6.72 2.17 -11.19
CA ASP A 68 5.61 1.87 -12.10
C ASP A 68 4.26 1.79 -11.36
N ALA A 69 4.28 1.48 -10.07
CA ALA A 69 3.09 1.40 -9.22
C ALA A 69 3.46 1.53 -7.73
N VAL A 70 2.45 1.74 -6.89
CA VAL A 70 2.58 1.79 -5.43
C VAL A 70 1.58 0.83 -4.79
N VAL A 71 2.05 0.07 -3.79
CA VAL A 71 1.19 -0.62 -2.83
C VAL A 71 1.22 0.20 -1.54
N LEU A 72 0.09 0.75 -1.15
CA LEU A 72 -0.02 1.72 -0.07
C LEU A 72 -0.88 1.18 1.07
N ASN A 73 -0.30 1.11 2.27
CA ASN A 73 -1.05 1.02 3.51
C ASN A 73 -0.92 2.36 4.24
N ALA A 74 -1.91 3.22 4.07
CA ALA A 74 -1.90 4.56 4.65
C ALA A 74 -2.26 4.59 6.14
N GLY A 75 -2.52 3.43 6.75
CA GLY A 75 -2.99 3.36 8.13
C GLY A 75 -4.27 4.16 8.32
N ALA A 76 -4.41 4.85 9.44
CA ALA A 76 -5.60 5.64 9.74
C ALA A 76 -5.82 6.83 8.78
N TYR A 77 -4.80 7.30 8.09
CA TYR A 77 -4.96 8.37 7.09
C TYR A 77 -5.92 7.99 5.95
N THR A 78 -6.09 6.69 5.70
CA THR A 78 -7.06 6.18 4.71
C THR A 78 -8.47 6.73 4.91
N HIS A 79 -8.85 7.02 6.16
CA HIS A 79 -10.22 7.40 6.50
C HIS A 79 -10.49 8.90 6.37
N TYR A 80 -9.46 9.75 6.25
CA TYR A 80 -9.66 11.19 6.28
C TYR A 80 -8.61 12.04 5.55
N SER A 81 -7.51 11.47 5.04
CA SER A 81 -6.48 12.28 4.39
C SER A 81 -6.86 12.61 2.95
N TYR A 82 -7.43 13.76 2.75
CA TYR A 82 -7.65 14.32 1.41
C TYR A 82 -6.32 14.71 0.74
N ALA A 83 -5.30 15.08 1.53
CA ALA A 83 -3.97 15.36 0.99
C ALA A 83 -3.35 14.14 0.30
N ILE A 84 -3.43 12.96 0.91
CA ILE A 84 -2.96 11.71 0.30
C ILE A 84 -3.84 11.34 -0.91
N ARG A 85 -5.16 11.52 -0.82
CA ARG A 85 -6.07 11.33 -1.95
C ARG A 85 -5.63 12.15 -3.17
N ASP A 86 -5.37 13.43 -2.97
CA ASP A 86 -4.98 14.33 -4.04
C ASP A 86 -3.61 13.97 -4.63
N ALA A 87 -2.67 13.53 -3.79
CA ALA A 87 -1.38 13.02 -4.25
C ALA A 87 -1.55 11.78 -5.13
N ILE A 88 -2.38 10.81 -4.74
CA ILE A 88 -2.68 9.62 -5.54
C ILE A 88 -3.25 10.01 -6.91
N ALA A 89 -4.18 10.94 -6.94
CA ALA A 89 -4.76 11.42 -8.19
C ALA A 89 -3.73 12.11 -9.10
N ALA A 90 -2.78 12.83 -8.51
CA ALA A 90 -1.80 13.63 -9.23
C ALA A 90 -0.64 12.83 -9.83
N ILE A 91 -0.26 11.70 -9.24
CA ILE A 91 0.97 11.00 -9.64
C ILE A 91 0.84 10.17 -10.92
N GLY A 92 -0.35 9.82 -11.32
CA GLY A 92 -0.63 9.18 -12.61
C GLY A 92 -0.11 7.73 -12.76
N ILE A 93 0.38 7.10 -11.71
CA ILE A 93 0.71 5.66 -11.67
C ILE A 93 -0.30 4.90 -10.83
N PRO A 94 -0.53 3.59 -11.05
CA PRO A 94 -1.45 2.82 -10.24
C PRO A 94 -1.06 2.80 -8.75
N VAL A 95 -2.05 2.98 -7.89
CA VAL A 95 -1.91 2.84 -6.44
C VAL A 95 -2.90 1.79 -5.96
N VAL A 96 -2.42 0.73 -5.33
CA VAL A 96 -3.24 -0.29 -4.70
C VAL A 96 -3.23 -0.08 -3.19
N GLU A 97 -4.38 0.21 -2.62
CA GLU A 97 -4.55 0.37 -1.16
C GLU A 97 -4.68 -1.00 -0.50
N VAL A 98 -3.94 -1.23 0.57
CA VAL A 98 -4.01 -2.48 1.34
C VAL A 98 -4.19 -2.21 2.83
N HIS A 99 -4.91 -3.10 3.50
CA HIS A 99 -5.10 -3.13 4.94
C HIS A 99 -5.05 -4.56 5.44
N LEU A 100 -4.41 -4.80 6.60
CA LEU A 100 -4.36 -6.12 7.19
C LEU A 100 -5.72 -6.57 7.71
N SER A 101 -6.44 -5.67 8.42
CA SER A 101 -7.79 -5.93 8.92
C SER A 101 -8.85 -5.63 7.87
N ASP A 102 -10.01 -6.26 8.01
CA ASP A 102 -11.20 -5.84 7.27
C ASP A 102 -11.74 -4.54 7.88
N ILE A 103 -11.49 -3.44 7.22
CA ILE A 103 -11.85 -2.10 7.71
C ILE A 103 -13.38 -1.93 7.85
N THR A 104 -14.16 -2.68 7.09
CA THR A 104 -15.64 -2.61 7.14
C THR A 104 -16.26 -3.27 8.38
N LYS A 105 -15.48 -4.10 9.08
CA LYS A 105 -15.90 -4.83 10.29
C LYS A 105 -15.44 -4.20 11.60
N ARG A 106 -14.85 -3.01 11.53
CA ARG A 106 -14.32 -2.28 12.68
C ARG A 106 -15.24 -1.13 13.05
N GLU A 107 -14.71 -0.11 13.74
CA GLU A 107 -15.48 1.09 14.11
C GLU A 107 -16.03 1.78 12.85
N ALA A 108 -17.20 2.41 12.96
CA ALA A 108 -17.90 3.00 11.81
C ALA A 108 -17.03 3.98 11.00
N PHE A 109 -16.18 4.77 11.66
CA PHE A 109 -15.28 5.73 10.98
C PHE A 109 -14.17 5.04 10.16
N ARG A 110 -13.90 3.75 10.39
CA ARG A 110 -12.92 2.96 9.64
C ARG A 110 -13.52 2.25 8.44
N ALA A 111 -14.82 2.27 8.27
CA ALA A 111 -15.51 1.56 7.19
C ALA A 111 -15.29 2.21 5.81
N VAL A 112 -14.75 3.42 5.77
CA VAL A 112 -14.62 4.21 4.54
C VAL A 112 -13.16 4.53 4.25
N SER A 113 -12.75 4.35 3.00
CA SER A 113 -11.52 4.94 2.45
C SER A 113 -11.85 6.16 1.61
N VAL A 114 -11.12 7.26 1.83
CA VAL A 114 -11.24 8.47 1.02
C VAL A 114 -10.17 8.56 -0.07
N LEU A 115 -9.24 7.61 -0.15
CA LEU A 115 -8.02 7.74 -0.95
C LEU A 115 -8.23 7.69 -2.46
N GLY A 116 -9.30 7.06 -2.94
CA GLY A 116 -9.54 6.96 -4.38
C GLY A 116 -8.44 6.20 -5.12
N ALA A 117 -7.87 5.18 -4.49
CA ALA A 117 -6.86 4.31 -5.10
C ALA A 117 -7.43 3.54 -6.30
N SER A 118 -6.54 2.98 -7.12
CA SER A 118 -6.92 2.16 -8.28
C SER A 118 -7.68 0.88 -7.90
N GLY A 119 -7.44 0.38 -6.69
CA GLY A 119 -8.14 -0.74 -6.08
C GLY A 119 -7.78 -0.85 -4.60
N GLN A 120 -8.58 -1.61 -3.85
CA GLN A 120 -8.42 -1.79 -2.41
C GLN A 120 -8.52 -3.27 -2.05
N ILE A 121 -7.63 -3.72 -1.17
CA ILE A 121 -7.61 -5.08 -0.61
C ILE A 121 -7.51 -4.94 0.91
N SER A 122 -8.41 -5.59 1.63
CA SER A 122 -8.41 -5.57 3.09
C SER A 122 -8.88 -6.90 3.67
N GLY A 123 -8.41 -7.24 4.88
CA GLY A 123 -8.97 -8.33 5.66
C GLY A 123 -8.27 -9.67 5.56
N PHE A 124 -7.13 -9.77 4.86
CA PHE A 124 -6.38 -11.02 4.70
C PHE A 124 -5.06 -11.05 5.50
N GLY A 125 -4.95 -10.22 6.54
CA GLY A 125 -3.72 -10.09 7.30
C GLY A 125 -2.56 -9.63 6.43
N ALA A 126 -1.37 -10.14 6.69
CA ALA A 126 -0.17 -9.82 5.90
C ALA A 126 -0.30 -10.23 4.42
N TYR A 127 -1.12 -11.25 4.13
CA TYR A 127 -1.39 -11.69 2.74
C TYR A 127 -2.06 -10.60 1.89
N SER A 128 -2.70 -9.61 2.51
CA SER A 128 -3.24 -8.44 1.80
C SER A 128 -2.15 -7.69 1.01
N TYR A 129 -0.93 -7.62 1.55
CA TYR A 129 0.21 -7.04 0.83
C TYR A 129 0.63 -7.86 -0.38
N THR A 130 0.65 -9.17 -0.25
CA THR A 130 0.95 -10.09 -1.37
C THR A 130 -0.06 -9.92 -2.48
N LEU A 131 -1.35 -9.93 -2.16
CA LEU A 131 -2.42 -9.69 -3.12
C LEU A 131 -2.30 -8.29 -3.75
N GLY A 132 -1.93 -7.28 -2.95
CA GLY A 132 -1.69 -5.92 -3.42
C GLY A 132 -0.54 -5.84 -4.43
N LEU A 133 0.54 -6.57 -4.19
CA LEU A 133 1.67 -6.66 -5.12
C LEU A 133 1.25 -7.26 -6.46
N TYR A 134 0.52 -8.37 -6.45
CA TYR A 134 -0.01 -9.00 -7.68
C TYR A 134 -0.96 -8.07 -8.43
N ALA A 135 -1.83 -7.36 -7.70
CA ALA A 135 -2.73 -6.36 -8.29
C ALA A 135 -1.97 -5.20 -8.94
N ALA A 136 -0.92 -4.69 -8.28
CA ALA A 136 -0.08 -3.62 -8.80
C ALA A 136 0.64 -4.03 -10.10
N VAL A 137 1.19 -5.23 -10.14
CA VAL A 137 1.80 -5.79 -11.35
C VAL A 137 0.80 -5.89 -12.49
N ARG A 138 -0.40 -6.39 -12.22
CA ARG A 138 -1.47 -6.52 -13.21
C ARG A 138 -1.88 -5.16 -13.77
N LEU A 139 -2.17 -4.20 -12.92
CA LEU A 139 -2.56 -2.84 -13.35
C LEU A 139 -1.48 -2.15 -14.18
N THR A 140 -0.21 -2.34 -13.83
CA THR A 140 0.90 -1.78 -14.60
C THR A 140 0.97 -2.41 -15.99
N ASN A 141 0.81 -3.72 -16.10
CA ASN A 141 0.81 -4.41 -17.39
C ASN A 141 -0.37 -3.97 -18.27
N ASP A 142 -1.57 -3.91 -17.71
CA ASP A 142 -2.77 -3.48 -18.43
C ASP A 142 -2.64 -2.05 -18.95
N ARG A 143 -2.00 -1.16 -18.18
CA ARG A 143 -1.71 0.22 -18.60
C ARG A 143 -0.74 0.25 -19.79
N LYS A 144 0.38 -0.47 -19.69
CA LYS A 144 1.38 -0.53 -20.78
C LYS A 144 0.81 -1.10 -22.08
N HIS A 145 -0.20 -1.96 -22.00
CA HIS A 145 -0.88 -2.48 -23.19
C HIS A 145 -1.83 -1.47 -23.85
N LYS A 146 -2.40 -0.53 -23.09
CA LYS A 146 -3.28 0.52 -23.62
C LYS A 146 -2.52 1.69 -24.25
N GLU A 147 -1.26 1.87 -23.89
CA GLU A 147 -0.40 2.94 -24.42
C GLU A 147 0.33 2.54 -25.71
N LYS A 148 0.19 1.28 -26.15
CA LYS A 148 0.67 0.76 -27.43
C LYS A 148 -0.40 0.78 -28.51
#